data_970c867ee9cac59af2fdc7bf37417abc
#
_entry.id   970c867ee9cac59af2fdc7bf37417abc
#
_cell.length_a   1.000
_cell.length_b   1.000
_cell.length_c   1.000
_cell.angle_alpha   90.00
_cell.angle_beta   90.00
_cell.angle_gamma   90.00
#
_symmetry.space_group_name_H-M   'P 1'
#
loop_
_entity.id
_entity.type
_entity.pdbx_description
1 polymer ?
#
loop_
_entity_poly.entity_id
_entity_poly.type
_entity_poly.pdbx_seq_one_letter_code
_entity_poly.pdbx_strand_id
1 'polypeptide(L)'
;MARIRGILVPVFNLIDTIASAESPLTEVMKLLPKVAYAVDSGLLNTQIQNLIGKLGMGLGNSINVDLTTEGLYNILAPKLKDIELQAAKTDENGEVTAPAVTLSINLDKDKFASAIKDLSGCGVYTANESIARGKNWFVGIDGDAADAFVVLFRYLHSELTSESNAAAIKTAVKALDMNFAQRIAVSFIVSIALSSSADDALRTLVLMIPIVKVGVKIASWFGAFKK
;
A
#
# COMPACT_ATOMS: atom_id res chain seq x y z
N MET A 1 16.35 -24.20 19.05
CA MET A 1 16.55 -23.88 17.61
C MET A 1 15.43 -24.36 16.68
N ALA A 2 14.87 -25.57 16.87
CA ALA A 2 13.81 -26.08 15.96
C ALA A 2 12.51 -25.24 15.90
N ARG A 3 12.13 -24.54 16.98
CA ARG A 3 10.88 -23.75 17.06
C ARG A 3 10.98 -22.35 16.42
N ILE A 4 12.18 -21.78 16.33
CA ILE A 4 12.40 -20.50 15.61
C ILE A 4 12.30 -20.74 14.11
N ARG A 5 12.77 -21.89 13.63
CA ARG A 5 12.58 -22.29 12.21
C ARG A 5 11.11 -22.35 11.80
N GLY A 6 10.20 -22.82 12.69
CA GLY A 6 8.78 -22.96 12.38
C GLY A 6 8.04 -21.64 12.10
N ILE A 7 8.60 -20.48 12.51
CA ILE A 7 8.02 -19.15 12.27
C ILE A 7 8.80 -18.41 11.18
N LEU A 8 10.12 -18.52 11.20
CA LEU A 8 10.94 -17.83 10.19
C LEU A 8 10.84 -18.48 8.80
N VAL A 9 10.70 -19.81 8.72
CA VAL A 9 10.55 -20.52 7.44
C VAL A 9 9.31 -20.03 6.66
N PRO A 10 8.09 -19.92 7.23
CA PRO A 10 6.95 -19.34 6.51
C PRO A 10 7.18 -17.90 6.06
N VAL A 11 7.85 -17.06 6.86
CA VAL A 11 8.17 -15.67 6.48
C VAL A 11 9.17 -15.64 5.33
N PHE A 12 10.22 -16.44 5.38
CA PHE A 12 11.19 -16.51 4.28
C PHE A 12 10.58 -17.12 3.02
N ASN A 13 9.77 -18.17 3.13
CA ASN A 13 9.05 -18.73 1.99
C ASN A 13 8.09 -17.72 1.38
N LEU A 14 7.43 -16.88 2.19
CA LEU A 14 6.58 -15.80 1.74
C LEU A 14 7.38 -14.76 0.93
N ILE A 15 8.52 -14.31 1.44
CA ILE A 15 9.40 -13.37 0.75
C ILE A 15 9.90 -13.98 -0.56
N ASP A 16 10.30 -15.24 -0.55
CA ASP A 16 10.79 -15.96 -1.73
C ASP A 16 9.67 -16.12 -2.78
N THR A 17 8.45 -16.47 -2.34
CA THR A 17 7.26 -16.55 -3.20
C THR A 17 6.95 -15.20 -3.86
N ILE A 18 6.99 -14.11 -3.09
CA ILE A 18 6.76 -12.76 -3.63
C ILE A 18 7.85 -12.37 -4.61
N ALA A 19 9.12 -12.68 -4.30
CA ALA A 19 10.26 -12.32 -5.13
C ALA A 19 10.34 -13.14 -6.43
N SER A 20 9.88 -14.40 -6.42
CA SER A 20 9.91 -15.33 -7.56
C SER A 20 8.63 -15.33 -8.40
N ALA A 21 7.56 -14.65 -7.95
CA ALA A 21 6.27 -14.63 -8.66
C ALA A 21 6.36 -13.87 -9.98
N GLU A 22 5.70 -14.38 -11.02
CA GLU A 22 5.53 -13.67 -12.30
C GLU A 22 4.80 -12.31 -12.11
N SER A 23 3.96 -12.22 -11.08
CA SER A 23 3.26 -10.99 -10.67
C SER A 23 3.32 -10.84 -9.15
N PRO A 24 4.38 -10.22 -8.61
CA PRO A 24 4.53 -10.02 -7.16
C PRO A 24 3.31 -9.36 -6.50
N LEU A 25 2.66 -8.43 -7.21
CA LEU A 25 1.46 -7.76 -6.72
C LEU A 25 0.30 -8.74 -6.49
N THR A 26 0.07 -9.68 -7.41
CA THR A 26 -0.98 -10.69 -7.28
C THR A 26 -0.76 -11.55 -6.03
N GLU A 27 0.47 -12.00 -5.80
CA GLU A 27 0.79 -12.81 -4.62
C GLU A 27 0.62 -12.04 -3.32
N VAL A 28 1.04 -10.78 -3.29
CA VAL A 28 0.78 -9.90 -2.13
C VAL A 28 -0.73 -9.75 -1.89
N MET A 29 -1.52 -9.55 -2.95
CA MET A 29 -2.97 -9.42 -2.82
C MET A 29 -3.64 -10.71 -2.32
N LYS A 30 -3.18 -11.89 -2.71
CA LYS A 30 -3.67 -13.18 -2.18
C LYS A 30 -3.37 -13.39 -0.70
N LEU A 31 -2.27 -12.80 -0.21
CA LEU A 31 -1.85 -12.93 1.17
C LEU A 31 -2.53 -11.92 2.09
N LEU A 32 -2.90 -10.77 1.55
CA LEU A 32 -3.46 -9.68 2.32
C LEU A 32 -4.70 -10.09 3.15
N PRO A 33 -5.69 -10.84 2.62
CA PRO A 33 -6.82 -11.34 3.39
C PRO A 33 -6.41 -12.24 4.57
N LYS A 34 -5.41 -13.10 4.35
CA LYS A 34 -4.92 -14.01 5.39
C LYS A 34 -4.23 -13.27 6.53
N VAL A 35 -3.42 -12.28 6.17
CA VAL A 35 -2.77 -11.40 7.16
C VAL A 35 -3.82 -10.57 7.90
N ALA A 36 -4.76 -9.97 7.18
CA ALA A 36 -5.84 -9.18 7.75
C ALA A 36 -6.70 -10.03 8.72
N TYR A 37 -7.03 -11.27 8.35
CA TYR A 37 -7.73 -12.21 9.24
C TYR A 37 -6.92 -12.53 10.50
N ALA A 38 -5.62 -12.78 10.36
CA ALA A 38 -4.76 -13.07 11.52
C ALA A 38 -4.61 -11.87 12.46
N VAL A 39 -4.70 -10.65 11.94
CA VAL A 39 -4.73 -9.40 12.71
C VAL A 39 -6.08 -9.22 13.39
N ASP A 40 -7.16 -9.26 12.62
CA ASP A 40 -8.53 -9.02 13.08
C ASP A 40 -8.98 -10.03 14.16
N SER A 41 -8.63 -11.31 13.98
CA SER A 41 -8.88 -12.37 14.96
C SER A 41 -7.95 -12.38 16.18
N GLY A 42 -6.91 -11.52 16.21
CA GLY A 42 -5.88 -11.49 17.25
C GLY A 42 -4.90 -12.67 17.23
N LEU A 43 -5.01 -13.58 16.25
CA LEU A 43 -4.12 -14.74 16.14
C LEU A 43 -2.67 -14.34 15.95
N LEU A 44 -2.39 -13.34 15.11
CA LEU A 44 -1.05 -12.87 14.85
C LEU A 44 -0.40 -12.31 16.13
N ASN A 45 -1.13 -11.45 16.83
CA ASN A 45 -0.65 -10.87 18.09
C ASN A 45 -0.39 -11.94 19.13
N THR A 46 -1.31 -12.89 19.31
CA THR A 46 -1.17 -14.00 20.26
C THR A 46 0.07 -14.86 19.94
N GLN A 47 0.32 -15.19 18.68
CA GLN A 47 1.47 -15.99 18.28
C GLN A 47 2.79 -15.28 18.51
N ILE A 48 2.85 -13.99 18.18
CA ILE A 48 4.04 -13.16 18.38
C ILE A 48 4.32 -12.97 19.88
N GLN A 49 3.31 -12.69 20.71
CA GLN A 49 3.47 -12.59 22.16
C GLN A 49 3.95 -13.91 22.78
N ASN A 50 3.41 -15.04 22.33
CA ASN A 50 3.88 -16.37 22.75
C ASN A 50 5.34 -16.63 22.33
N LEU A 51 5.75 -16.15 21.15
CA LEU A 51 7.13 -16.26 20.69
C LEU A 51 8.07 -15.40 21.54
N ILE A 52 7.72 -14.13 21.75
CA ILE A 52 8.48 -13.19 22.57
C ILE A 52 8.61 -13.74 23.99
N GLY A 53 7.53 -14.26 24.59
CA GLY A 53 7.56 -14.88 25.91
C GLY A 53 8.48 -16.11 25.99
N LYS A 54 8.57 -16.90 24.91
CA LYS A 54 9.48 -18.06 24.84
C LYS A 54 10.94 -17.67 24.59
N LEU A 55 11.18 -16.57 23.87
CA LEU A 55 12.53 -16.02 23.66
C LEU A 55 12.97 -15.17 24.84
N GLY A 56 12.03 -14.51 25.50
CA GLY A 56 12.26 -13.55 26.58
C GLY A 56 12.69 -14.16 27.92
N MET A 57 12.76 -15.48 28.07
CA MET A 57 13.40 -16.10 29.25
C MET A 57 14.89 -15.75 29.40
N GLY A 58 15.47 -14.95 28.47
CA GLY A 58 16.86 -14.48 28.51
C GLY A 58 17.07 -13.00 28.20
N LEU A 59 16.09 -12.25 27.74
CA LEU A 59 16.32 -10.91 27.17
C LEU A 59 15.55 -9.77 27.86
N GLY A 60 14.94 -10.02 29.01
CA GLY A 60 14.19 -8.97 29.73
C GLY A 60 12.95 -8.48 29.00
N ASN A 61 11.90 -8.12 29.73
CA ASN A 61 10.54 -7.76 29.27
C ASN A 61 10.42 -6.50 28.37
N SER A 62 11.39 -6.20 27.49
CA SER A 62 11.50 -4.92 26.80
C SER A 62 10.91 -4.88 25.38
N ILE A 63 10.44 -6.02 24.84
CA ILE A 63 9.88 -6.05 23.50
C ILE A 63 8.36 -6.21 23.62
N ASN A 64 7.66 -5.08 23.61
CA ASN A 64 6.19 -5.04 23.51
C ASN A 64 5.81 -4.73 22.06
N VAL A 65 5.45 -5.75 21.30
CA VAL A 65 4.93 -5.61 19.93
C VAL A 65 3.44 -5.86 19.96
N ASP A 66 2.65 -4.84 19.65
CA ASP A 66 1.21 -4.95 19.48
C ASP A 66 0.88 -5.05 17.98
N LEU A 67 0.41 -6.23 17.56
CA LEU A 67 -0.02 -6.53 16.20
C LEU A 67 -1.54 -6.69 16.09
N THR A 68 -2.28 -6.10 17.00
CA THR A 68 -3.72 -5.88 16.83
C THR A 68 -3.98 -4.82 15.76
N THR A 69 -5.22 -4.68 15.34
CA THR A 69 -5.63 -3.61 14.40
C THR A 69 -5.23 -2.23 14.93
N GLU A 70 -5.41 -1.99 16.24
CA GLU A 70 -5.01 -0.73 16.87
C GLU A 70 -3.49 -0.56 16.92
N GLY A 71 -2.76 -1.60 17.28
CA GLY A 71 -1.30 -1.59 17.31
C GLY A 71 -0.72 -1.31 15.92
N LEU A 72 -1.25 -1.94 14.88
CA LEU A 72 -0.85 -1.67 13.50
C LEU A 72 -1.15 -0.24 13.07
N TYR A 73 -2.33 0.29 13.43
CA TYR A 73 -2.64 1.70 13.19
C TYR A 73 -1.62 2.63 13.84
N ASN A 74 -1.28 2.39 15.11
CA ASN A 74 -0.33 3.18 15.87
C ASN A 74 1.10 3.11 15.31
N ILE A 75 1.45 2.02 14.62
CA ILE A 75 2.74 1.87 13.93
C ILE A 75 2.72 2.61 12.58
N LEU A 76 1.63 2.50 11.81
CA LEU A 76 1.55 3.02 10.44
C LEU A 76 1.24 4.50 10.36
N ALA A 77 0.30 5.00 11.16
CA ALA A 77 -0.15 6.39 11.08
C ALA A 77 1.00 7.42 11.27
N PRO A 78 1.95 7.24 12.20
CA PRO A 78 3.10 8.14 12.31
C PRO A 78 4.05 8.09 11.11
N LYS A 79 4.13 6.94 10.40
CA LYS A 79 5.02 6.77 9.23
C LYS A 79 4.53 7.51 7.99
N LEU A 80 3.27 7.90 7.98
CA LEU A 80 2.66 8.68 6.90
C LEU A 80 2.67 10.19 7.18
N LYS A 81 3.37 10.62 8.24
CA LYS A 81 3.64 12.02 8.55
C LYS A 81 4.99 12.44 7.98
N ASP A 82 5.05 13.67 7.50
CA ASP A 82 6.27 14.33 7.05
C ASP A 82 7.09 13.52 6.02
N ILE A 83 6.37 12.83 5.12
CA ILE A 83 6.99 12.09 4.01
C ILE A 83 7.70 13.09 3.11
N GLU A 84 9.02 13.02 3.01
CA GLU A 84 9.80 13.88 2.14
C GLU A 84 9.57 13.48 0.67
N LEU A 85 8.95 14.37 -0.10
CA LEU A 85 8.73 14.19 -1.54
C LEU A 85 9.86 14.80 -2.37
N GLN A 86 10.49 15.84 -1.85
CA GLN A 86 11.62 16.53 -2.47
C GLN A 86 12.50 17.13 -1.39
N ALA A 87 13.80 16.83 -1.45
CA ALA A 87 14.77 17.43 -0.54
C ALA A 87 14.95 18.93 -0.81
N ALA A 88 15.35 19.67 0.22
CA ALA A 88 15.74 21.06 0.04
C ALA A 88 16.91 21.18 -0.94
N LYS A 89 16.89 22.22 -1.77
CA LYS A 89 18.02 22.55 -2.66
C LYS A 89 18.86 23.64 -2.01
N THR A 90 20.16 23.48 -2.07
CA THR A 90 21.13 24.48 -1.63
C THR A 90 22.02 24.91 -2.80
N ASP A 91 22.49 26.15 -2.75
CA ASP A 91 23.51 26.64 -3.69
C ASP A 91 24.92 26.19 -3.29
N GLU A 92 25.93 26.66 -4.02
CA GLU A 92 27.34 26.35 -3.76
C GLU A 92 27.84 26.90 -2.43
N ASN A 93 27.14 27.87 -1.84
CA ASN A 93 27.47 28.50 -0.54
C ASN A 93 26.74 27.81 0.61
N GLY A 94 25.86 26.82 0.33
CA GLY A 94 25.05 26.11 1.31
C GLY A 94 23.74 26.85 1.71
N GLU A 95 23.38 27.93 0.99
CA GLU A 95 22.12 28.62 1.21
C GLU A 95 20.96 27.85 0.58
N VAL A 96 19.83 27.75 1.31
CA VAL A 96 18.63 27.05 0.82
C VAL A 96 17.97 27.87 -0.28
N THR A 97 18.05 27.38 -1.52
CA THR A 97 17.43 27.99 -2.71
C THR A 97 16.00 27.51 -2.96
N ALA A 98 15.66 26.30 -2.48
CA ALA A 98 14.28 25.81 -2.44
C ALA A 98 14.08 24.95 -1.19
N PRO A 99 12.99 25.14 -0.43
CA PRO A 99 12.70 24.33 0.75
C PRO A 99 12.37 22.89 0.39
N ALA A 100 12.52 21.97 1.34
CA ALA A 100 12.02 20.61 1.20
C ALA A 100 10.49 20.63 1.04
N VAL A 101 9.97 19.69 0.24
CA VAL A 101 8.54 19.48 0.10
C VAL A 101 8.18 18.20 0.81
N THR A 102 7.33 18.31 1.83
CA THR A 102 6.84 17.17 2.61
C THR A 102 5.35 16.96 2.41
N LEU A 103 4.88 15.75 2.62
CA LEU A 103 3.48 15.35 2.60
C LEU A 103 3.13 14.61 3.88
N SER A 104 2.10 15.03 4.57
CA SER A 104 1.55 14.32 5.72
C SER A 104 0.15 13.81 5.38
N ILE A 105 -0.05 12.50 5.49
CA ILE A 105 -1.35 11.83 5.32
C ILE A 105 -1.88 11.47 6.70
N ASN A 106 -3.11 11.87 6.98
CA ASN A 106 -3.84 11.52 8.19
C ASN A 106 -4.67 10.28 7.91
N LEU A 107 -4.36 9.16 8.58
CA LEU A 107 -5.23 7.99 8.55
C LEU A 107 -6.37 8.14 9.55
N ASP A 108 -7.57 7.75 9.13
CA ASP A 108 -8.73 7.62 10.01
C ASP A 108 -8.71 6.23 10.67
N LYS A 109 -8.73 6.20 12.01
CA LYS A 109 -8.63 4.96 12.79
C LYS A 109 -9.78 4.01 12.53
N ASP A 110 -11.00 4.54 12.40
CA ASP A 110 -12.21 3.72 12.23
C ASP A 110 -12.27 3.16 10.80
N LYS A 111 -11.90 3.96 9.80
CA LYS A 111 -11.78 3.47 8.42
C LYS A 111 -10.68 2.42 8.29
N PHE A 112 -9.54 2.61 8.97
CA PHE A 112 -8.48 1.61 8.99
C PHE A 112 -8.97 0.29 9.58
N ALA A 113 -9.65 0.32 10.72
CA ALA A 113 -10.20 -0.86 11.36
C ALA A 113 -11.25 -1.55 10.47
N SER A 114 -12.13 -0.77 9.82
CA SER A 114 -13.10 -1.31 8.87
C SER A 114 -12.41 -1.98 7.68
N ALA A 115 -11.37 -1.37 7.13
CA ALA A 115 -10.61 -1.94 6.01
C ALA A 115 -9.94 -3.26 6.37
N ILE A 116 -9.34 -3.38 7.56
CA ILE A 116 -8.77 -4.65 8.05
C ILE A 116 -9.84 -5.73 8.13
N LYS A 117 -11.02 -5.40 8.67
CA LYS A 117 -12.15 -6.32 8.76
C LYS A 117 -12.68 -6.74 7.39
N ASP A 118 -12.82 -5.82 6.46
CA ASP A 118 -13.28 -6.10 5.10
C ASP A 118 -12.25 -6.95 4.34
N LEU A 119 -10.96 -6.68 4.49
CA LEU A 119 -9.88 -7.50 3.94
C LEU A 119 -9.88 -8.90 4.54
N SER A 120 -10.11 -9.04 5.84
CA SER A 120 -10.17 -10.35 6.50
C SER A 120 -11.31 -11.21 5.93
N GLY A 121 -12.40 -10.56 5.49
CA GLY A 121 -13.53 -11.20 4.83
C GLY A 121 -13.26 -11.71 3.42
N CYS A 122 -12.31 -11.12 2.67
CA CYS A 122 -12.05 -11.49 1.29
C CYS A 122 -11.58 -12.94 1.11
N GLY A 123 -10.92 -13.52 2.11
CA GLY A 123 -10.44 -14.91 2.09
C GLY A 123 -11.50 -15.97 2.37
N VAL A 124 -12.71 -15.56 2.77
CA VAL A 124 -13.83 -16.46 3.12
C VAL A 124 -14.91 -16.52 2.04
N TYR A 125 -14.81 -15.72 0.99
CA TYR A 125 -15.81 -15.70 -0.08
C TYR A 125 -15.75 -16.93 -0.97
N THR A 126 -16.92 -17.42 -1.37
CA THR A 126 -17.03 -18.41 -2.43
C THR A 126 -16.66 -17.80 -3.78
N ALA A 127 -16.30 -18.65 -4.75
CA ALA A 127 -15.99 -18.18 -6.11
C ALA A 127 -17.12 -17.33 -6.74
N ASN A 128 -18.38 -17.65 -6.41
CA ASN A 128 -19.54 -16.91 -6.95
C ASN A 128 -19.65 -15.51 -6.31
N GLU A 129 -19.38 -15.39 -5.01
CA GLU A 129 -19.39 -14.09 -4.31
C GLU A 129 -18.24 -13.21 -4.78
N SER A 130 -17.05 -13.79 -5.02
CA SER A 130 -15.93 -13.07 -5.61
C SER A 130 -16.23 -12.51 -6.99
N ILE A 131 -16.96 -13.28 -7.83
CA ILE A 131 -17.43 -12.81 -9.15
C ILE A 131 -18.40 -11.64 -9.01
N ALA A 132 -19.35 -11.72 -8.10
CA ALA A 132 -20.33 -10.67 -7.86
C ALA A 132 -19.68 -9.35 -7.37
N ARG A 133 -18.53 -9.40 -6.69
CA ARG A 133 -17.79 -8.24 -6.15
C ARG A 133 -16.88 -7.54 -7.16
N GLY A 134 -16.93 -7.86 -8.43
CA GLY A 134 -16.21 -7.11 -9.45
C GLY A 134 -14.92 -7.75 -9.97
N LYS A 135 -14.71 -9.03 -9.71
CA LYS A 135 -13.62 -9.85 -10.24
C LYS A 135 -13.39 -9.65 -11.76
N ASN A 136 -14.48 -9.41 -12.49
CA ASN A 136 -14.45 -9.24 -13.93
C ASN A 136 -13.64 -8.03 -14.44
N TRP A 137 -13.21 -7.15 -13.53
CA TRP A 137 -12.42 -5.97 -13.89
C TRP A 137 -10.92 -6.29 -14.01
N PHE A 138 -10.49 -7.40 -13.43
CA PHE A 138 -9.07 -7.76 -13.32
C PHE A 138 -8.82 -9.07 -14.05
N VAL A 139 -8.73 -9.00 -15.37
CA VAL A 139 -8.38 -10.15 -16.19
C VAL A 139 -7.00 -10.66 -15.78
N GLY A 140 -6.94 -11.93 -15.35
CA GLY A 140 -5.70 -12.57 -14.95
C GLY A 140 -5.34 -12.49 -13.47
N ILE A 141 -6.21 -11.89 -12.61
CA ILE A 141 -6.06 -11.90 -11.16
C ILE A 141 -7.05 -12.90 -10.54
N ASP A 142 -6.60 -13.67 -9.56
CA ASP A 142 -7.47 -14.58 -8.80
C ASP A 142 -8.57 -13.84 -8.05
N GLY A 143 -9.69 -14.51 -7.80
CA GLY A 143 -10.86 -13.92 -7.16
C GLY A 143 -10.55 -13.24 -5.83
N ASP A 144 -9.84 -13.93 -4.95
CA ASP A 144 -9.47 -13.41 -3.64
C ASP A 144 -8.51 -12.19 -3.75
N ALA A 145 -7.57 -12.25 -4.68
CA ALA A 145 -6.66 -11.15 -4.96
C ALA A 145 -7.39 -9.93 -5.53
N ALA A 146 -8.38 -10.14 -6.40
CA ALA A 146 -9.18 -9.07 -6.98
C ALA A 146 -10.04 -8.38 -5.91
N ASP A 147 -10.69 -9.15 -5.04
CA ASP A 147 -11.50 -8.61 -3.96
C ASP A 147 -10.64 -7.82 -2.96
N ALA A 148 -9.50 -8.38 -2.54
CA ALA A 148 -8.56 -7.70 -1.65
C ALA A 148 -8.05 -6.39 -2.27
N PHE A 149 -7.75 -6.39 -3.57
CA PHE A 149 -7.33 -5.19 -4.28
C PHE A 149 -8.42 -4.12 -4.29
N VAL A 150 -9.67 -4.49 -4.58
CA VAL A 150 -10.80 -3.55 -4.59
C VAL A 150 -11.03 -2.95 -3.19
N VAL A 151 -11.00 -3.77 -2.14
CA VAL A 151 -11.17 -3.30 -0.75
C VAL A 151 -10.04 -2.35 -0.38
N LEU A 152 -8.78 -2.75 -0.62
CA LEU A 152 -7.62 -1.90 -0.33
C LEU A 152 -7.68 -0.60 -1.12
N PHE A 153 -8.02 -0.66 -2.40
CA PHE A 153 -8.11 0.53 -3.24
C PHE A 153 -9.19 1.50 -2.75
N ARG A 154 -10.37 1.00 -2.41
CA ARG A 154 -11.46 1.82 -1.86
C ARG A 154 -11.08 2.46 -0.54
N TYR A 155 -10.41 1.72 0.33
CA TYR A 155 -9.88 2.26 1.58
C TYR A 155 -8.88 3.39 1.31
N LEU A 156 -7.83 3.14 0.53
CA LEU A 156 -6.82 4.15 0.20
C LEU A 156 -7.44 5.39 -0.46
N HIS A 157 -8.36 5.19 -1.40
CA HIS A 157 -9.09 6.29 -2.02
C HIS A 157 -9.87 7.11 -1.00
N SER A 158 -10.57 6.47 -0.06
CA SER A 158 -11.34 7.16 0.99
C SER A 158 -10.46 7.99 1.93
N GLU A 159 -9.22 7.55 2.17
CA GLU A 159 -8.24 8.30 2.95
C GLU A 159 -7.69 9.49 2.15
N LEU A 160 -7.29 9.27 0.89
CA LEU A 160 -6.71 10.31 0.05
C LEU A 160 -7.71 11.42 -0.29
N THR A 161 -9.00 11.09 -0.41
CA THR A 161 -10.07 12.04 -0.74
C THR A 161 -10.68 12.72 0.48
N SER A 162 -10.24 12.39 1.70
CA SER A 162 -10.61 13.18 2.89
C SER A 162 -10.17 14.64 2.70
N GLU A 163 -10.93 15.58 3.21
CA GLU A 163 -10.72 17.01 2.99
C GLU A 163 -9.28 17.43 3.34
N SER A 164 -8.79 16.99 4.51
CA SER A 164 -7.45 17.32 4.98
C SER A 164 -6.35 16.73 4.10
N ASN A 165 -6.48 15.46 3.71
CA ASN A 165 -5.47 14.78 2.90
C ASN A 165 -5.47 15.29 1.46
N ALA A 166 -6.65 15.50 0.88
CA ALA A 166 -6.76 16.07 -0.45
C ALA A 166 -6.16 17.48 -0.54
N ALA A 167 -6.35 18.31 0.50
CA ALA A 167 -5.73 19.63 0.59
C ALA A 167 -4.20 19.52 0.72
N ALA A 168 -3.71 18.63 1.58
CA ALA A 168 -2.27 18.40 1.76
C ALA A 168 -1.60 17.93 0.46
N ILE A 169 -2.20 16.96 -0.25
CA ILE A 169 -1.70 16.46 -1.53
C ILE A 169 -1.64 17.59 -2.57
N LYS A 170 -2.71 18.35 -2.74
CA LYS A 170 -2.74 19.47 -3.69
C LYS A 170 -1.69 20.53 -3.38
N THR A 171 -1.47 20.82 -2.11
CA THR A 171 -0.46 21.78 -1.66
C THR A 171 0.96 21.27 -1.94
N ALA A 172 1.25 20.02 -1.56
CA ALA A 172 2.55 19.41 -1.81
C ALA A 172 2.87 19.34 -3.31
N VAL A 173 1.91 18.92 -4.15
CA VAL A 173 2.10 18.83 -5.61
C VAL A 173 2.36 20.20 -6.24
N LYS A 174 1.73 21.26 -5.74
CA LYS A 174 1.99 22.63 -6.22
C LYS A 174 3.41 23.11 -5.86
N ALA A 175 3.93 22.68 -4.71
CA ALA A 175 5.24 23.08 -4.20
C ALA A 175 6.39 22.31 -4.88
N LEU A 176 6.13 21.15 -5.51
CA LEU A 176 7.16 20.38 -6.20
C LEU A 176 7.78 21.16 -7.37
N ASP A 177 9.11 21.15 -7.41
CA ASP A 177 9.87 21.67 -8.55
C ASP A 177 9.85 20.66 -9.68
N MET A 178 8.95 20.85 -10.61
CA MET A 178 8.68 19.96 -11.73
C MET A 178 8.74 20.71 -13.06
N ASN A 179 9.31 20.10 -14.08
CA ASN A 179 9.18 20.59 -15.45
C ASN A 179 7.73 20.43 -15.97
N PHE A 180 7.44 21.03 -17.12
CA PHE A 180 6.08 21.06 -17.66
C PHE A 180 5.49 19.65 -17.88
N ALA A 181 6.25 18.71 -18.43
CA ALA A 181 5.78 17.35 -18.69
C ALA A 181 5.50 16.58 -17.39
N GLN A 182 6.40 16.69 -16.40
CA GLN A 182 6.20 16.11 -15.07
C GLN A 182 4.97 16.68 -14.39
N ARG A 183 4.76 17.99 -14.47
CA ARG A 183 3.59 18.65 -13.88
C ARG A 183 2.28 18.15 -14.49
N ILE A 184 2.21 17.96 -15.81
CA ILE A 184 1.04 17.36 -16.45
C ILE A 184 0.80 15.94 -15.96
N ALA A 185 1.84 15.10 -15.95
CA ALA A 185 1.73 13.71 -15.55
C ALA A 185 1.28 13.57 -14.08
N VAL A 186 1.92 14.31 -13.17
CA VAL A 186 1.56 14.28 -11.74
C VAL A 186 0.15 14.84 -11.50
N SER A 187 -0.21 15.96 -12.14
CA SER A 187 -1.56 16.53 -12.02
C SER A 187 -2.64 15.56 -12.51
N PHE A 188 -2.36 14.82 -13.57
CA PHE A 188 -3.27 13.81 -14.08
C PHE A 188 -3.43 12.62 -13.11
N ILE A 189 -2.34 12.07 -12.56
CA ILE A 189 -2.37 11.01 -11.55
C ILE A 189 -3.16 11.47 -10.31
N VAL A 190 -2.88 12.68 -9.83
CA VAL A 190 -3.57 13.26 -8.67
C VAL A 190 -5.06 13.47 -8.95
N SER A 191 -5.43 13.87 -10.16
CA SER A 191 -6.85 14.04 -10.52
C SER A 191 -7.61 12.70 -10.49
N ILE A 192 -6.97 11.60 -10.87
CA ILE A 192 -7.55 10.26 -10.76
C ILE A 192 -7.64 9.85 -9.29
N ALA A 193 -6.55 10.00 -8.53
CA ALA A 193 -6.49 9.62 -7.12
C ALA A 193 -7.48 10.39 -6.25
N LEU A 194 -7.79 11.64 -6.61
CA LEU A 194 -8.74 12.51 -5.93
C LEU A 194 -10.10 12.62 -6.65
N SER A 195 -10.44 11.65 -7.49
CA SER A 195 -11.76 11.61 -8.13
C SER A 195 -12.88 11.43 -7.10
N SER A 196 -14.10 11.78 -7.47
CA SER A 196 -15.26 11.73 -6.56
C SER A 196 -15.67 10.31 -6.16
N SER A 197 -15.26 9.31 -6.93
CA SER A 197 -15.62 7.91 -6.72
C SER A 197 -14.40 7.00 -6.86
N ALA A 198 -14.24 6.09 -5.89
CA ALA A 198 -13.20 5.04 -5.95
C ALA A 198 -13.39 4.14 -7.19
N ASP A 199 -14.62 3.83 -7.54
CA ASP A 199 -14.92 2.98 -8.69
C ASP A 199 -14.58 3.67 -10.02
N ASP A 200 -14.78 4.97 -10.16
CA ASP A 200 -14.38 5.74 -11.34
C ASP A 200 -12.86 5.89 -11.42
N ALA A 201 -12.20 6.13 -10.28
CA ALA A 201 -10.75 6.13 -10.21
C ALA A 201 -10.17 4.79 -10.66
N LEU A 202 -10.72 3.69 -10.14
CA LEU A 202 -10.29 2.34 -10.46
C LEU A 202 -10.51 2.00 -11.95
N ARG A 203 -11.69 2.33 -12.49
CA ARG A 203 -11.97 2.15 -13.94
C ARG A 203 -10.98 2.90 -14.80
N THR A 204 -10.70 4.16 -14.45
CA THR A 204 -9.75 4.99 -15.19
C THR A 204 -8.36 4.38 -15.18
N LEU A 205 -7.89 3.93 -14.01
CA LEU A 205 -6.59 3.25 -13.90
C LEU A 205 -6.52 1.96 -14.73
N VAL A 206 -7.54 1.12 -14.68
CA VAL A 206 -7.61 -0.14 -15.45
C VAL A 206 -7.58 0.15 -16.95
N LEU A 207 -8.35 1.13 -17.42
CA LEU A 207 -8.37 1.52 -18.83
C LEU A 207 -7.04 2.10 -19.30
N MET A 208 -6.25 2.67 -18.40
CA MET A 208 -4.94 3.22 -18.74
C MET A 208 -3.82 2.17 -18.85
N ILE A 209 -3.97 1.01 -18.22
CA ILE A 209 -2.94 -0.04 -18.25
C ILE A 209 -2.52 -0.41 -19.69
N PRO A 210 -3.43 -0.66 -20.64
CA PRO A 210 -3.05 -0.91 -22.03
C PRO A 210 -2.32 0.27 -22.68
N ILE A 211 -2.77 1.50 -22.41
CA ILE A 211 -2.19 2.73 -22.97
C ILE A 211 -0.76 2.90 -22.46
N VAL A 212 -0.54 2.70 -21.17
CA VAL A 212 0.80 2.77 -20.55
C VAL A 212 1.70 1.68 -21.12
N LYS A 213 1.22 0.43 -21.24
CA LYS A 213 1.98 -0.67 -21.83
C LYS A 213 2.41 -0.37 -23.28
N VAL A 214 1.51 0.18 -24.08
CA VAL A 214 1.83 0.59 -25.47
C VAL A 214 2.82 1.75 -25.47
N GLY A 215 2.63 2.77 -24.63
CA GLY A 215 3.52 3.90 -24.50
C GLY A 215 4.95 3.49 -24.09
N VAL A 216 5.08 2.60 -23.09
CA VAL A 216 6.38 2.06 -22.68
C VAL A 216 7.04 1.27 -23.80
N LYS A 217 6.28 0.45 -24.55
CA LYS A 217 6.79 -0.31 -25.67
C LYS A 217 7.30 0.59 -26.80
N ILE A 218 6.56 1.64 -27.14
CA ILE A 218 6.97 2.64 -28.11
C ILE A 218 8.24 3.35 -27.64
N ALA A 219 8.28 3.84 -26.39
CA ALA A 219 9.43 4.51 -25.82
C ALA A 219 10.69 3.62 -25.81
N SER A 220 10.52 2.31 -25.56
CA SER A 220 11.63 1.35 -25.64
C SER A 220 12.18 1.19 -27.06
N TRP A 221 11.32 1.25 -28.08
CA TRP A 221 11.75 1.22 -29.47
C TRP A 221 12.62 2.45 -29.85
N PHE A 222 12.31 3.60 -29.26
CA PHE A 222 13.11 4.82 -29.45
C PHE A 222 14.33 4.90 -28.52
N GLY A 223 14.63 3.84 -27.76
CA GLY A 223 15.83 3.80 -26.92
C GLY A 223 15.75 4.66 -25.66
N ALA A 224 14.56 5.15 -25.29
CA ALA A 224 14.36 6.01 -24.11
C ALA A 224 14.77 5.36 -22.77
N PHE A 225 14.91 4.03 -22.73
CA PHE A 225 15.34 3.26 -21.56
C PHE A 225 16.68 2.55 -21.73
N LYS A 226 17.47 2.91 -22.76
CA LYS A 226 18.85 2.43 -22.83
C LYS A 226 19.68 3.19 -21.80
N LYS A 227 20.18 2.44 -20.81
CA LYS A 227 21.25 2.90 -19.92
C LYS A 227 22.57 2.92 -20.67
#